data_ec7e180de26fc663e7e843da3443c267
#
_entry.id   ec7e180de26fc663e7e843da3443c267
#
_cell.length_a   1.000
_cell.length_b   1.000
_cell.length_c   1.000
_cell.angle_alpha   90.00
_cell.angle_beta   90.00
_cell.angle_gamma   90.00
#
_symmetry.space_group_name_H-M   'P 1'
#
loop_
_entity.id
_entity.type
_entity.pdbx_description
1 polymer ?
#
loop_
_entity_poly.entity_id
_entity_poly.type
_entity_poly.pdbx_seq_one_letter_code
_entity_poly.pdbx_strand_id
1 'polypeptide(L)'
;MSLQNDPRSRVRQSCAIPSLSGSVERAPACSQPQRRPLQRAAMSLLAAGCLIAALPETAMAGAWTQPQGHTLVIVKALHSDGRGWFDDSHHRTTFGDGQQFDGNGRSRQDQLNVYVEHGLTDQLSVIGNFYFTDVGFSNHGGDGRTRASTTGFADQEIGLRYALPSAQDDVWRSSVQALVSIPAYGRSKTYHPNTPGANSDPALGLGDYGLELRYSRGRGYTLGGRNGYVDLGGAVRLRGSAASDELRVDASTGLSLTPSWLVLGELNVIQGLGNGRNNFDVPGSAGGVSFVATGTNYDLTKLQLSTLYTAPGGSQWQVGYQQPVMGRNTGAAGGPFVAAWWRF
;
A
#
# COMPACT_ATOMS: atom_id res chain seq x y z
N MET A 1 -14.85 -65.44 -2.68
CA MET A 1 -16.23 -65.35 -2.24
C MET A 1 -16.75 -64.01 -2.78
N SER A 2 -17.25 -63.89 -4.06
CA SER A 2 -18.58 -64.29 -4.51
C SER A 2 -19.66 -63.50 -3.77
N LEU A 3 -20.45 -62.61 -4.35
CA LEU A 3 -21.34 -62.48 -5.51
C LEU A 3 -21.83 -61.00 -5.53
N GLN A 4 -21.79 -60.19 -6.60
CA GLN A 4 -22.71 -60.19 -7.74
C GLN A 4 -24.19 -59.92 -7.39
N ASN A 5 -24.76 -58.77 -7.80
CA ASN A 5 -25.84 -58.66 -8.77
C ASN A 5 -26.35 -57.22 -8.98
N ASP A 6 -26.32 -56.80 -10.21
CA ASP A 6 -27.19 -55.88 -10.95
C ASP A 6 -28.47 -56.65 -11.33
N PRO A 7 -29.66 -56.15 -11.72
CA PRO A 7 -29.90 -55.22 -12.83
C PRO A 7 -31.21 -54.36 -12.84
N ARG A 8 -31.17 -53.31 -13.71
CA ARG A 8 -32.21 -52.87 -14.66
C ARG A 8 -33.71 -52.83 -14.29
N SER A 9 -34.35 -51.68 -14.52
CA SER A 9 -35.51 -51.62 -15.44
C SER A 9 -35.83 -50.18 -15.91
N ARG A 10 -36.02 -50.14 -17.20
CA ARG A 10 -36.55 -49.01 -18.00
C ARG A 10 -38.05 -48.89 -17.77
N VAL A 11 -38.62 -47.68 -17.85
CA VAL A 11 -39.93 -47.46 -18.47
C VAL A 11 -39.89 -46.14 -19.27
N ARG A 12 -40.04 -46.30 -20.58
CA ARG A 12 -40.48 -45.25 -21.50
C ARG A 12 -42.00 -45.23 -21.48
N GLN A 13 -42.59 -44.05 -21.52
CA GLN A 13 -43.91 -43.88 -22.13
C GLN A 13 -43.97 -42.59 -22.94
N SER A 14 -44.27 -42.81 -24.19
CA SER A 14 -44.61 -41.90 -25.26
C SER A 14 -46.13 -41.89 -25.40
N CYS A 15 -46.70 -40.75 -25.80
CA CYS A 15 -48.00 -40.61 -26.53
C CYS A 15 -48.44 -39.14 -26.32
N ALA A 16 -49.02 -38.39 -27.20
CA ALA A 16 -49.37 -38.47 -28.61
C ALA A 16 -50.08 -37.13 -28.88
N ILE A 17 -49.94 -36.64 -30.07
CA ILE A 17 -50.62 -35.45 -30.60
C ILE A 17 -52.07 -35.81 -30.96
N PRO A 18 -53.03 -34.91 -30.88
CA PRO A 18 -54.05 -34.85 -31.94
C PRO A 18 -54.13 -33.44 -32.57
N SER A 19 -54.12 -33.49 -33.89
CA SER A 19 -54.57 -32.45 -34.79
C SER A 19 -56.08 -32.44 -34.87
N LEU A 20 -56.71 -31.27 -34.93
CA LEU A 20 -57.97 -31.12 -35.70
C LEU A 20 -58.17 -29.64 -36.13
N SER A 21 -58.44 -29.58 -37.40
CA SER A 21 -58.83 -28.51 -38.28
C SER A 21 -60.09 -27.76 -37.91
N GLY A 22 -60.19 -26.52 -38.35
CA GLY A 22 -61.49 -25.91 -38.59
C GLY A 22 -61.55 -24.41 -38.65
N SER A 23 -61.75 -23.94 -39.88
CA SER A 23 -62.56 -22.76 -40.32
C SER A 23 -62.02 -21.35 -40.18
N VAL A 24 -61.86 -20.79 -41.33
CA VAL A 24 -61.65 -19.41 -41.76
C VAL A 24 -62.86 -18.56 -41.44
N GLU A 25 -62.65 -17.39 -40.78
CA GLU A 25 -63.59 -16.28 -40.87
C GLU A 25 -62.85 -14.96 -41.03
N ARG A 26 -63.35 -14.13 -41.93
CA ARG A 26 -62.72 -12.89 -42.47
C ARG A 26 -62.81 -11.71 -41.48
N ALA A 27 -61.84 -10.86 -41.58
CA ALA A 27 -61.61 -9.60 -40.94
C ALA A 27 -62.73 -8.56 -41.01
N PRO A 28 -62.65 -7.54 -40.16
CA PRO A 28 -62.71 -6.18 -40.66
C PRO A 28 -61.46 -5.33 -40.27
N ALA A 29 -61.18 -4.40 -41.17
CA ALA A 29 -60.11 -3.41 -41.07
C ALA A 29 -60.12 -2.64 -39.77
N CYS A 30 -58.97 -2.58 -39.11
CA CYS A 30 -58.76 -1.75 -37.95
C CYS A 30 -57.72 -0.67 -38.18
N SER A 31 -58.15 0.52 -37.90
CA SER A 31 -57.49 1.81 -37.91
C SER A 31 -56.14 1.81 -37.21
N GLN A 32 -55.17 2.52 -37.80
CA GLN A 32 -53.85 2.83 -37.19
C GLN A 32 -54.03 3.59 -35.88
N PRO A 33 -53.38 3.20 -34.79
CA PRO A 33 -53.27 4.04 -33.63
C PRO A 33 -52.07 5.01 -33.80
N GLN A 34 -52.40 6.29 -33.60
CA GLN A 34 -51.44 7.39 -33.48
C GLN A 34 -50.35 7.06 -32.46
N ARG A 35 -49.10 7.12 -32.88
CA ARG A 35 -47.95 7.01 -32.01
C ARG A 35 -47.91 8.24 -31.06
N ARG A 36 -48.13 8.03 -29.79
CA ARG A 36 -48.04 9.01 -28.71
C ARG A 36 -46.57 9.35 -28.43
N PRO A 37 -46.22 10.58 -27.96
CA PRO A 37 -44.87 11.08 -27.78
C PRO A 37 -44.21 10.61 -26.46
N LEU A 38 -44.33 9.33 -26.10
CA LEU A 38 -43.70 8.75 -24.89
C LEU A 38 -42.31 8.20 -25.11
N GLN A 39 -41.87 8.12 -26.37
CA GLN A 39 -40.53 7.59 -26.67
C GLN A 39 -39.38 8.64 -26.53
N ARG A 40 -39.70 9.94 -26.44
CA ARG A 40 -38.65 10.96 -26.21
C ARG A 40 -38.28 11.18 -24.74
N ALA A 41 -39.16 10.79 -23.81
CA ALA A 41 -38.90 10.88 -22.35
C ALA A 41 -38.03 9.71 -21.83
N ALA A 42 -38.07 8.54 -22.50
CA ALA A 42 -37.27 7.38 -22.08
C ALA A 42 -35.80 7.45 -22.51
N MET A 43 -35.46 8.16 -23.58
CA MET A 43 -34.07 8.35 -23.99
C MET A 43 -33.35 9.45 -23.19
N SER A 44 -34.10 10.38 -22.58
CA SER A 44 -33.50 11.41 -21.69
C SER A 44 -33.24 10.89 -20.27
N LEU A 45 -33.88 9.83 -19.85
CA LEU A 45 -33.63 9.16 -18.56
C LEU A 45 -32.48 8.16 -18.61
N LEU A 46 -32.17 7.62 -19.80
CA LEU A 46 -31.01 6.73 -19.99
C LEU A 46 -29.71 7.52 -20.15
N ALA A 47 -29.76 8.79 -20.56
CA ALA A 47 -28.58 9.65 -20.60
C ALA A 47 -28.23 10.29 -19.23
N ALA A 48 -29.17 10.32 -18.31
CA ALA A 48 -28.95 10.80 -16.93
C ALA A 48 -28.41 9.71 -15.98
N GLY A 49 -28.47 8.44 -16.39
CA GLY A 49 -27.99 7.30 -15.60
C GLY A 49 -26.51 6.99 -15.76
N CYS A 50 -25.79 7.59 -16.72
CA CYS A 50 -24.36 7.38 -16.94
C CYS A 50 -23.46 8.51 -16.37
N LEU A 51 -24.04 9.44 -15.60
CA LEU A 51 -23.30 10.28 -14.65
C LEU A 51 -23.32 9.63 -13.26
N ILE A 52 -23.07 8.32 -13.20
CA ILE A 52 -22.47 7.73 -11.99
C ILE A 52 -21.06 8.33 -11.97
N ALA A 53 -20.95 9.36 -11.12
CA ALA A 53 -19.74 10.03 -10.79
C ALA A 53 -18.57 9.07 -10.92
N ALA A 54 -17.65 9.34 -11.83
CA ALA A 54 -16.27 8.97 -11.67
C ALA A 54 -15.93 9.51 -10.27
N LEU A 55 -16.03 8.66 -9.26
CA LEU A 55 -15.40 8.89 -7.97
C LEU A 55 -13.99 9.31 -8.37
N PRO A 56 -13.47 10.45 -7.91
CA PRO A 56 -12.06 10.72 -8.13
C PRO A 56 -11.39 9.45 -7.64
N GLU A 57 -10.68 8.76 -8.54
CA GLU A 57 -9.88 7.58 -8.22
C GLU A 57 -8.72 8.08 -7.36
N THR A 58 -9.09 8.37 -6.12
CA THR A 58 -8.26 8.97 -5.12
C THR A 58 -7.35 7.90 -4.56
N ALA A 59 -6.14 8.28 -4.33
CA ALA A 59 -5.10 7.63 -3.53
C ALA A 59 -5.48 6.22 -3.07
N MET A 60 -5.36 5.27 -3.98
CA MET A 60 -5.85 3.92 -3.77
C MET A 60 -4.80 3.16 -2.98
N ALA A 61 -4.96 3.10 -1.68
CA ALA A 61 -4.25 2.13 -0.87
C ALA A 61 -4.66 0.70 -1.28
N GLY A 62 -3.93 -0.28 -0.85
CA GLY A 62 -3.89 -1.67 -1.27
C GLY A 62 -5.13 -2.44 -1.72
N ALA A 63 -6.37 -2.01 -1.43
CA ALA A 63 -7.56 -2.81 -1.73
C ALA A 63 -7.97 -2.84 -3.21
N TRP A 64 -7.48 -1.95 -4.04
CA TRP A 64 -7.84 -1.81 -5.45
C TRP A 64 -6.67 -2.08 -6.37
N THR A 65 -6.95 -2.59 -7.57
CA THR A 65 -6.01 -2.75 -8.69
C THR A 65 -6.21 -1.64 -9.71
N GLN A 66 -5.21 -1.38 -10.55
CA GLN A 66 -5.40 -0.51 -11.69
C GLN A 66 -6.22 -1.23 -12.78
N PRO A 67 -7.12 -0.53 -13.52
CA PRO A 67 -7.79 -1.11 -14.68
C PRO A 67 -6.78 -1.62 -15.72
N GLN A 68 -7.18 -2.59 -16.54
CA GLN A 68 -6.33 -3.13 -17.60
C GLN A 68 -5.77 -2.04 -18.51
N GLY A 69 -4.46 -2.03 -18.71
CA GLY A 69 -3.73 -1.08 -19.56
C GLY A 69 -3.48 0.27 -18.91
N HIS A 70 -4.03 0.55 -17.73
CA HIS A 70 -3.78 1.81 -17.01
C HIS A 70 -2.56 1.71 -16.10
N THR A 71 -1.87 2.82 -15.97
CA THR A 71 -0.66 2.93 -15.13
C THR A 71 -0.80 4.10 -14.15
N LEU A 72 -0.55 3.84 -12.89
CA LEU A 72 -0.36 4.86 -11.86
C LEU A 72 1.12 5.02 -11.58
N VAL A 73 1.61 6.25 -11.62
CA VAL A 73 2.98 6.61 -11.21
C VAL A 73 2.88 7.67 -10.11
N ILE A 74 3.59 7.42 -9.00
CA ILE A 74 3.72 8.39 -7.90
C ILE A 74 5.21 8.63 -7.67
N VAL A 75 5.63 9.89 -7.72
CA VAL A 75 6.98 10.31 -7.34
C VAL A 75 6.86 11.12 -6.06
N LYS A 76 7.49 10.64 -4.98
CA LYS A 76 7.45 11.25 -3.65
C LYS A 76 8.86 11.62 -3.22
N ALA A 77 9.07 12.87 -2.82
CA ALA A 77 10.28 13.34 -2.15
C ALA A 77 9.97 13.62 -0.67
N LEU A 78 10.76 13.01 0.20
CA LEU A 78 10.67 13.11 1.65
C LEU A 78 11.95 13.69 2.20
N HIS A 79 11.83 14.64 3.12
CA HIS A 79 12.90 15.08 4.00
C HIS A 79 12.54 14.74 5.44
N SER A 80 13.41 14.04 6.14
CA SER A 80 13.24 13.66 7.53
C SER A 80 14.48 14.04 8.32
N ASP A 81 14.31 14.71 9.44
CA ASP A 81 15.41 15.20 10.25
C ASP A 81 15.01 15.26 11.73
N GLY A 82 15.89 14.79 12.62
CA GLY A 82 15.60 14.79 14.03
C GLY A 82 16.71 14.22 14.91
N ARG A 83 16.55 14.39 16.22
CA ARG A 83 17.44 13.86 17.25
C ARG A 83 16.85 12.67 17.98
N GLY A 84 15.57 12.37 17.74
CA GLY A 84 14.84 11.34 18.47
C GLY A 84 15.18 9.93 17.99
N TRP A 85 15.20 9.03 18.93
CA TRP A 85 15.35 7.59 18.77
C TRP A 85 14.41 6.87 19.72
N PHE A 86 13.88 5.72 19.32
CA PHE A 86 13.18 4.80 20.21
C PHE A 86 14.14 3.69 20.61
N ASP A 87 14.40 3.55 21.91
CA ASP A 87 15.28 2.53 22.47
C ASP A 87 14.64 1.12 22.43
N ASP A 88 15.32 0.13 23.00
CA ASP A 88 14.85 -1.25 23.11
C ASP A 88 13.65 -1.44 24.04
N SER A 89 13.41 -0.46 24.91
CA SER A 89 12.31 -0.42 25.88
C SER A 89 11.15 0.48 25.42
N HIS A 90 11.12 0.90 24.15
CA HIS A 90 10.11 1.77 23.54
C HIS A 90 10.13 3.23 24.04
N HIS A 91 11.11 3.63 24.84
CA HIS A 91 11.22 5.02 25.29
C HIS A 91 11.80 5.88 24.17
N ARG A 92 11.22 7.07 24.02
CA ARG A 92 11.78 8.08 23.12
C ARG A 92 12.91 8.79 23.82
N THR A 93 14.12 8.61 23.33
CA THR A 93 15.34 9.24 23.80
C THR A 93 16.00 10.05 22.68
N THR A 94 17.14 10.67 22.94
CA THR A 94 17.96 11.32 21.93
C THR A 94 19.19 10.47 21.62
N PHE A 95 19.69 10.54 20.39
CA PHE A 95 20.91 9.85 20.02
C PHE A 95 22.08 10.29 20.92
N GLY A 96 22.73 9.33 21.56
CA GLY A 96 23.87 9.56 22.44
C GLY A 96 23.50 9.95 23.88
N ASP A 97 22.23 9.96 24.27
CA ASP A 97 21.82 10.22 25.65
C ASP A 97 22.31 9.08 26.57
N GLY A 98 22.96 9.42 27.68
CA GLY A 98 23.58 8.46 28.60
C GLY A 98 24.87 7.80 28.10
N GLN A 99 25.44 8.27 27.01
CA GLN A 99 26.64 7.74 26.36
C GLN A 99 27.85 8.72 26.44
N GLN A 100 28.98 8.27 25.89
CA GLN A 100 30.20 9.09 25.70
C GLN A 100 30.00 10.34 24.82
N PHE A 101 28.80 10.52 24.27
CA PHE A 101 28.39 11.66 23.43
C PHE A 101 27.36 12.52 24.18
N ASP A 102 27.42 13.82 24.02
CA ASP A 102 26.59 14.80 24.72
C ASP A 102 25.09 14.83 24.36
N GLY A 103 24.49 13.73 23.92
CA GLY A 103 23.08 13.67 23.51
C GLY A 103 22.76 14.49 22.25
N ASN A 104 23.77 14.86 21.46
CA ASN A 104 23.65 15.76 20.29
C ASN A 104 23.48 15.03 18.96
N GLY A 105 23.29 13.71 18.98
CA GLY A 105 23.10 12.94 17.77
C GLY A 105 21.92 13.43 16.94
N ARG A 106 22.10 13.55 15.62
CA ARG A 106 21.09 13.99 14.68
C ARG A 106 21.10 13.08 13.47
N SER A 107 19.95 12.51 13.13
CA SER A 107 19.73 11.71 11.93
C SER A 107 18.98 12.53 10.89
N ARG A 108 19.41 12.45 9.62
CA ARG A 108 18.76 13.05 8.47
C ARG A 108 18.56 11.99 7.40
N GLN A 109 17.42 12.05 6.73
CA GLN A 109 17.14 11.22 5.55
C GLN A 109 16.43 12.06 4.50
N ASP A 110 17.02 12.14 3.31
CA ASP A 110 16.39 12.63 2.09
C ASP A 110 16.08 11.43 1.20
N GLN A 111 14.83 11.23 0.82
CA GLN A 111 14.42 10.06 0.06
C GLN A 111 13.55 10.45 -1.14
N LEU A 112 13.92 9.93 -2.29
CA LEU A 112 13.08 9.91 -3.48
C LEU A 112 12.49 8.50 -3.61
N ASN A 113 11.18 8.42 -3.69
CA ASN A 113 10.45 7.19 -3.93
C ASN A 113 9.66 7.29 -5.24
N VAL A 114 9.75 6.28 -6.07
CA VAL A 114 8.95 6.13 -7.29
C VAL A 114 8.13 4.85 -7.16
N TYR A 115 6.82 5.01 -7.03
CA TYR A 115 5.86 3.92 -7.08
C TYR A 115 5.23 3.84 -8.46
N VAL A 116 5.16 2.63 -9.00
CA VAL A 116 4.51 2.33 -10.28
C VAL A 116 3.57 1.16 -10.08
N GLU A 117 2.33 1.29 -10.53
CA GLU A 117 1.39 0.19 -10.61
C GLU A 117 0.74 0.16 -11.98
N HIS A 118 0.79 -0.99 -12.66
CA HIS A 118 0.23 -1.19 -13.99
C HIS A 118 -0.77 -2.35 -13.99
N GLY A 119 -1.98 -2.11 -14.48
CA GLY A 119 -3.02 -3.12 -14.62
C GLY A 119 -2.74 -4.04 -15.81
N LEU A 120 -2.39 -5.30 -15.54
CA LEU A 120 -2.25 -6.34 -16.56
C LEU A 120 -3.63 -6.85 -17.02
N THR A 121 -4.55 -6.93 -16.07
CA THR A 121 -5.98 -7.19 -16.26
C THR A 121 -6.73 -6.31 -15.26
N ASP A 122 -8.06 -6.24 -15.32
CA ASP A 122 -8.87 -5.52 -14.32
C ASP A 122 -8.70 -6.08 -12.89
N GLN A 123 -8.19 -7.30 -12.75
CA GLN A 123 -8.00 -7.97 -11.47
C GLN A 123 -6.52 -8.09 -11.05
N LEU A 124 -5.57 -7.94 -11.97
CA LEU A 124 -4.15 -8.16 -11.70
C LEU A 124 -3.32 -6.94 -12.07
N SER A 125 -2.61 -6.40 -11.12
CA SER A 125 -1.61 -5.34 -11.31
C SER A 125 -0.20 -5.84 -11.00
N VAL A 126 0.79 -5.35 -11.74
CA VAL A 126 2.20 -5.40 -11.36
C VAL A 126 2.59 -4.11 -10.64
N ILE A 127 3.40 -4.24 -9.59
CA ILE A 127 3.82 -3.15 -8.72
C ILE A 127 5.34 -3.06 -8.72
N GLY A 128 5.85 -1.82 -8.81
CA GLY A 128 7.25 -1.49 -8.53
C GLY A 128 7.32 -0.35 -7.52
N ASN A 129 8.22 -0.42 -6.57
CA ASN A 129 8.43 0.59 -5.56
C ASN A 129 9.93 0.81 -5.36
N PHE A 130 10.42 1.95 -5.84
CA PHE A 130 11.85 2.22 -6.00
C PHE A 130 12.26 3.36 -5.08
N TYR A 131 13.35 3.16 -4.33
CA TYR A 131 13.85 4.11 -3.35
C TYR A 131 15.29 4.51 -3.64
N PHE A 132 15.53 5.80 -3.71
CA PHE A 132 16.84 6.41 -3.70
C PHE A 132 16.96 7.31 -2.48
N THR A 133 18.02 7.12 -1.68
CA THR A 133 18.07 7.71 -0.33
C THR A 133 19.46 8.29 -0.07
N ASP A 134 19.50 9.46 0.56
CA ASP A 134 20.67 10.02 1.23
C ASP A 134 20.41 10.00 2.74
N VAL A 135 21.17 9.18 3.46
CA VAL A 135 21.08 9.05 4.91
C VAL A 135 22.30 9.70 5.55
N GLY A 136 22.08 10.61 6.47
CA GLY A 136 23.15 11.31 7.19
C GLY A 136 23.00 11.18 8.70
N PHE A 137 24.13 11.12 9.38
CA PHE A 137 24.22 11.20 10.82
C PHE A 137 25.28 12.23 11.22
N SER A 138 25.01 12.97 12.28
CA SER A 138 26.00 13.88 12.88
C SER A 138 25.91 13.84 14.39
N ASN A 139 27.07 13.89 15.04
CA ASN A 139 27.19 13.96 16.49
C ASN A 139 28.32 14.93 16.90
N HIS A 140 28.23 15.42 18.12
CA HIS A 140 29.32 16.18 18.79
C HIS A 140 29.75 15.36 20.01
N GLY A 141 30.98 14.93 20.06
CA GLY A 141 31.60 14.28 21.23
C GLY A 141 32.78 15.08 21.76
N GLY A 142 33.37 14.62 22.85
CA GLY A 142 34.52 15.27 23.47
C GLY A 142 35.74 15.48 22.54
N ASP A 143 35.83 14.66 21.47
CA ASP A 143 36.91 14.72 20.49
C ASP A 143 36.54 15.52 19.20
N GLY A 144 35.38 16.17 19.17
CA GLY A 144 34.96 16.98 18.04
C GLY A 144 33.65 16.55 17.38
N ARG A 145 33.43 17.04 16.17
CA ARG A 145 32.19 16.77 15.39
C ARG A 145 32.36 15.63 14.43
N THR A 146 31.61 14.57 14.63
CA THR A 146 31.50 13.46 13.67
C THR A 146 30.33 13.69 12.72
N ARG A 147 30.56 13.48 11.42
CA ARG A 147 29.53 13.52 10.39
C ARG A 147 29.79 12.40 9.40
N ALA A 148 28.75 11.61 9.12
CA ALA A 148 28.79 10.55 8.12
C ALA A 148 27.52 10.60 7.27
N SER A 149 27.62 10.20 6.01
CA SER A 149 26.46 10.10 5.12
C SER A 149 26.68 9.02 4.06
N THR A 150 25.60 8.41 3.63
CA THR A 150 25.56 7.40 2.58
C THR A 150 24.42 7.68 1.62
N THR A 151 24.73 7.71 0.32
CA THR A 151 23.76 7.94 -0.73
C THR A 151 23.70 6.72 -1.66
N GLY A 152 22.51 6.35 -2.08
CA GLY A 152 22.31 5.26 -3.06
C GLY A 152 20.90 4.75 -3.13
N PHE A 153 20.72 3.70 -3.94
CA PHE A 153 19.48 2.94 -3.95
C PHE A 153 19.37 2.16 -2.63
N ALA A 154 18.18 2.15 -2.03
CA ALA A 154 17.87 1.35 -0.86
C ALA A 154 17.27 -0.02 -1.28
N ASP A 155 16.46 -0.65 -0.43
CA ASP A 155 15.71 -1.86 -0.79
C ASP A 155 14.65 -1.49 -1.85
N GLN A 156 14.63 -2.23 -2.97
CA GLN A 156 13.67 -2.06 -4.06
C GLN A 156 12.60 -3.14 -3.94
N GLU A 157 11.35 -2.82 -4.29
CA GLU A 157 10.25 -3.76 -4.17
C GLU A 157 9.57 -3.95 -5.52
N ILE A 158 9.31 -5.22 -5.87
CA ILE A 158 8.56 -5.60 -7.07
C ILE A 158 7.57 -6.69 -6.69
N GLY A 159 6.37 -6.64 -7.25
CA GLY A 159 5.37 -7.65 -6.95
C GLY A 159 4.11 -7.57 -7.78
N LEU A 160 3.12 -8.33 -7.32
CA LEU A 160 1.83 -8.47 -7.94
C LEU A 160 0.73 -8.21 -6.92
N ARG A 161 -0.36 -7.59 -7.36
CA ARG A 161 -1.60 -7.42 -6.60
C ARG A 161 -2.75 -8.01 -7.38
N TYR A 162 -3.57 -8.80 -6.71
CA TYR A 162 -4.74 -9.44 -7.29
C TYR A 162 -6.00 -9.01 -6.53
N ALA A 163 -6.96 -8.41 -7.24
CA ALA A 163 -8.26 -8.05 -6.70
C ALA A 163 -9.09 -9.32 -6.51
N LEU A 164 -9.57 -9.56 -5.30
CA LEU A 164 -10.42 -10.70 -5.01
C LEU A 164 -11.85 -10.42 -5.52
N PRO A 165 -12.53 -11.45 -6.04
CA PRO A 165 -13.94 -11.33 -6.40
C PRO A 165 -14.77 -10.89 -5.19
N SER A 166 -15.64 -9.91 -5.37
CA SER A 166 -16.59 -9.46 -4.33
C SER A 166 -18.00 -9.92 -4.70
N ALA A 167 -18.83 -10.20 -3.70
CA ALA A 167 -20.25 -10.43 -3.92
C ALA A 167 -20.91 -9.20 -4.56
N GLN A 168 -21.99 -9.39 -5.30
CA GLN A 168 -22.64 -8.34 -6.11
C GLN A 168 -23.09 -7.15 -5.27
N ASP A 169 -23.44 -7.37 -3.99
CA ASP A 169 -23.88 -6.35 -3.04
C ASP A 169 -22.79 -5.91 -2.05
N ASP A 170 -21.54 -6.43 -2.18
CA ASP A 170 -20.47 -6.06 -1.27
C ASP A 170 -19.86 -4.70 -1.68
N VAL A 171 -20.01 -3.73 -0.80
CA VAL A 171 -19.40 -2.40 -0.95
C VAL A 171 -17.91 -2.39 -0.67
N TRP A 172 -17.38 -3.47 -0.09
CA TRP A 172 -15.97 -3.65 0.20
C TRP A 172 -15.24 -4.24 -1.00
N ARG A 173 -14.08 -3.73 -1.26
CA ARG A 173 -13.11 -4.31 -2.20
C ARG A 173 -11.98 -4.95 -1.40
N SER A 174 -11.46 -6.06 -1.90
CA SER A 174 -10.36 -6.77 -1.24
C SER A 174 -9.31 -7.16 -2.27
N SER A 175 -8.06 -7.20 -1.84
CA SER A 175 -6.96 -7.68 -2.66
C SER A 175 -5.97 -8.49 -1.83
N VAL A 176 -5.21 -9.32 -2.53
CA VAL A 176 -4.00 -9.96 -2.03
C VAL A 176 -2.80 -9.47 -2.82
N GLN A 177 -1.66 -9.31 -2.16
CA GLN A 177 -0.44 -8.82 -2.79
C GLN A 177 0.76 -9.65 -2.34
N ALA A 178 1.67 -9.92 -3.25
CA ALA A 178 2.98 -10.49 -2.96
C ALA A 178 4.05 -9.54 -3.49
N LEU A 179 5.00 -9.15 -2.63
CA LEU A 179 6.13 -8.29 -2.96
C LEU A 179 7.44 -8.98 -2.59
N VAL A 180 8.43 -8.89 -3.47
CA VAL A 180 9.81 -9.23 -3.17
C VAL A 180 10.58 -7.93 -2.93
N SER A 181 11.31 -7.86 -1.81
CA SER A 181 12.23 -6.77 -1.47
C SER A 181 13.66 -7.21 -1.80
N ILE A 182 14.38 -6.37 -2.54
CA ILE A 182 15.69 -6.64 -3.09
C ILE A 182 16.67 -5.54 -2.64
N PRO A 183 17.74 -5.83 -1.87
CA PRO A 183 18.73 -4.83 -1.52
C PRO A 183 19.52 -4.43 -2.78
N ALA A 184 19.42 -3.15 -3.18
CA ALA A 184 20.07 -2.61 -4.38
C ALA A 184 21.36 -1.84 -4.05
N TYR A 185 22.08 -2.25 -3.02
CA TYR A 185 23.32 -1.64 -2.53
C TYR A 185 24.36 -2.70 -2.16
N GLY A 186 25.64 -2.29 -2.15
CA GLY A 186 26.73 -3.19 -1.83
C GLY A 186 26.89 -3.45 -0.32
N ARG A 187 27.68 -4.48 0.01
CA ARG A 187 27.92 -4.89 1.41
C ARG A 187 28.48 -3.75 2.29
N SER A 188 29.27 -2.84 1.74
CA SER A 188 29.81 -1.69 2.50
C SER A 188 28.74 -0.70 2.97
N LYS A 189 27.54 -0.76 2.39
CA LYS A 189 26.38 0.06 2.73
C LYS A 189 25.30 -0.70 3.49
N THR A 190 25.63 -1.92 3.92
CA THR A 190 24.78 -2.81 4.70
C THR A 190 25.15 -2.70 6.16
N TYR A 191 24.20 -2.90 7.04
CA TYR A 191 24.47 -2.99 8.47
C TYR A 191 25.24 -4.27 8.84
N HIS A 192 26.30 -4.12 9.63
CA HIS A 192 27.15 -5.22 10.09
C HIS A 192 27.17 -5.30 11.63
N PRO A 193 26.24 -6.02 12.27
CA PRO A 193 26.08 -6.01 13.72
C PRO A 193 27.30 -6.55 14.50
N ASN A 194 28.05 -7.46 13.91
CA ASN A 194 29.10 -8.20 14.61
C ASN A 194 30.53 -7.80 14.20
N THR A 195 30.70 -6.72 13.45
CA THR A 195 32.02 -6.28 12.98
C THR A 195 32.35 -4.89 13.51
N PRO A 196 33.17 -4.75 14.55
CA PRO A 196 33.58 -3.45 15.05
C PRO A 196 34.19 -2.58 13.96
N GLY A 197 33.75 -1.34 13.86
CA GLY A 197 34.21 -0.36 12.87
C GLY A 197 33.64 -0.54 11.44
N ALA A 198 32.90 -1.60 11.16
CA ALA A 198 32.30 -1.80 9.83
C ALA A 198 31.09 -0.88 9.56
N ASN A 199 30.55 -0.21 10.57
CA ASN A 199 29.41 0.67 10.48
C ASN A 199 29.81 2.15 10.68
N SER A 200 30.92 2.56 10.07
CA SER A 200 31.38 3.96 10.12
C SER A 200 30.41 4.90 9.40
N ASP A 201 29.72 4.40 8.38
CA ASP A 201 28.76 5.17 7.59
C ASP A 201 27.33 4.63 7.79
N PRO A 202 26.29 5.49 7.68
CA PRO A 202 24.90 5.07 7.75
C PRO A 202 24.56 3.99 6.73
N ALA A 203 23.88 2.93 7.14
CA ALA A 203 23.45 1.86 6.24
C ALA A 203 22.22 2.29 5.42
N LEU A 204 22.15 1.85 4.15
CA LEU A 204 20.98 2.04 3.30
C LEU A 204 19.87 1.03 3.56
N GLY A 205 20.18 -0.07 4.28
CA GLY A 205 19.23 -1.08 4.69
C GLY A 205 19.93 -2.26 5.37
N LEU A 206 19.17 -3.32 5.65
CA LEU A 206 19.62 -4.48 6.40
C LEU A 206 20.35 -5.53 5.54
N GLY A 207 20.33 -5.37 4.20
CA GLY A 207 21.01 -6.27 3.26
C GLY A 207 20.30 -7.60 3.04
N ASP A 208 19.08 -7.75 3.51
CA ASP A 208 18.28 -8.97 3.40
C ASP A 208 17.24 -8.88 2.28
N TYR A 209 17.08 -9.98 1.53
CA TYR A 209 15.89 -10.17 0.70
C TYR A 209 14.68 -10.36 1.57
N GLY A 210 13.53 -9.91 1.09
CA GLY A 210 12.25 -10.07 1.78
C GLY A 210 11.15 -10.55 0.85
N LEU A 211 10.20 -11.31 1.40
CA LEU A 211 8.94 -11.66 0.76
C LEU A 211 7.80 -11.15 1.63
N GLU A 212 6.98 -10.25 1.10
CA GLU A 212 5.78 -9.77 1.79
C GLU A 212 4.53 -10.36 1.16
N LEU A 213 3.67 -10.92 1.99
CA LEU A 213 2.31 -11.31 1.64
C LEU A 213 1.34 -10.41 2.38
N ARG A 214 0.45 -9.75 1.65
CA ARG A 214 -0.47 -8.73 2.16
C ARG A 214 -1.91 -9.05 1.76
N TYR A 215 -2.83 -8.82 2.66
CA TYR A 215 -4.26 -8.72 2.41
C TYR A 215 -4.71 -7.28 2.69
N SER A 216 -5.50 -6.72 1.80
CA SER A 216 -6.07 -5.38 1.97
C SER A 216 -7.57 -5.40 1.73
N ARG A 217 -8.27 -4.52 2.46
CA ARG A 217 -9.72 -4.35 2.32
C ARG A 217 -10.10 -2.89 2.47
N GLY A 218 -10.86 -2.38 1.51
CA GLY A 218 -11.24 -0.97 1.49
C GLY A 218 -12.66 -0.75 0.97
N ARG A 219 -13.20 0.43 1.28
CA ARG A 219 -14.50 0.87 0.77
C ARG A 219 -14.57 2.39 0.67
N GLY A 220 -15.43 2.84 -0.24
CA GLY A 220 -15.89 4.22 -0.23
C GLY A 220 -16.92 4.49 0.86
N TYR A 221 -17.02 5.74 1.30
CA TYR A 221 -18.08 6.23 2.17
C TYR A 221 -18.48 7.67 1.79
N THR A 222 -19.61 8.12 2.30
CA THR A 222 -20.05 9.53 2.19
C THR A 222 -20.29 10.09 3.58
N LEU A 223 -19.69 11.23 3.89
CA LEU A 223 -19.82 11.93 5.16
C LEU A 223 -20.18 13.40 4.89
N GLY A 224 -21.37 13.84 5.35
CA GLY A 224 -21.81 15.22 5.14
C GLY A 224 -21.88 15.63 3.66
N GLY A 225 -22.27 14.71 2.77
CA GLY A 225 -22.32 14.94 1.31
C GLY A 225 -20.96 14.92 0.61
N ARG A 226 -19.88 14.58 1.30
CA ARG A 226 -18.51 14.48 0.79
C ARG A 226 -18.10 13.03 0.66
N ASN A 227 -17.48 12.68 -0.47
CA ASN A 227 -16.99 11.34 -0.70
C ASN A 227 -15.65 11.12 0.02
N GLY A 228 -15.50 9.94 0.56
CA GLY A 228 -14.27 9.49 1.19
C GLY A 228 -14.05 8.00 0.96
N TYR A 229 -12.91 7.53 1.42
CA TYR A 229 -12.56 6.11 1.43
C TYR A 229 -11.88 5.73 2.73
N VAL A 230 -11.94 4.45 3.06
CA VAL A 230 -11.11 3.80 4.08
C VAL A 230 -10.48 2.57 3.46
N ASP A 231 -9.21 2.32 3.78
CA ASP A 231 -8.47 1.13 3.38
C ASP A 231 -7.70 0.60 4.59
N LEU A 232 -7.74 -0.72 4.77
CA LEU A 232 -7.07 -1.44 5.83
C LEU A 232 -6.24 -2.56 5.22
N GLY A 233 -5.00 -2.69 5.64
CA GLY A 233 -4.08 -3.73 5.18
C GLY A 233 -3.41 -4.45 6.34
N GLY A 234 -3.17 -5.75 6.17
CA GLY A 234 -2.34 -6.55 7.05
C GLY A 234 -1.35 -7.38 6.23
N ALA A 235 -0.11 -7.47 6.68
CA ALA A 235 0.92 -8.22 5.96
C ALA A 235 1.87 -8.94 6.91
N VAL A 236 2.46 -10.01 6.38
CA VAL A 236 3.65 -10.65 6.94
C VAL A 236 4.80 -10.44 5.97
N ARG A 237 5.92 -9.93 6.44
CA ARG A 237 7.17 -9.83 5.67
C ARG A 237 8.18 -10.81 6.24
N LEU A 238 8.49 -11.82 5.45
CA LEU A 238 9.55 -12.79 5.72
C LEU A 238 10.88 -12.20 5.27
N ARG A 239 11.89 -12.23 6.15
CA ARG A 239 13.24 -11.75 5.86
C ARG A 239 14.19 -12.93 5.60
N GLY A 240 15.28 -12.67 4.87
CA GLY A 240 16.18 -13.72 4.39
C GLY A 240 16.93 -14.47 5.49
N SER A 241 17.48 -13.80 6.49
CA SER A 241 18.16 -14.53 7.60
C SER A 241 18.67 -13.68 8.75
N ALA A 242 19.11 -12.45 8.54
CA ALA A 242 19.78 -11.64 9.56
C ALA A 242 18.76 -10.82 10.35
N ALA A 243 17.84 -10.20 9.67
CA ALA A 243 16.77 -9.42 10.29
C ALA A 243 15.57 -10.29 10.68
N SER A 244 14.80 -9.81 11.64
CA SER A 244 13.54 -10.43 12.04
C SER A 244 12.47 -10.29 10.97
N ASP A 245 11.60 -11.28 10.88
CA ASP A 245 10.35 -11.18 10.16
C ASP A 245 9.47 -10.09 10.79
N GLU A 246 8.53 -9.58 10.01
CA GLU A 246 7.71 -8.44 10.43
C GLU A 246 6.22 -8.73 10.23
N LEU A 247 5.41 -8.32 11.19
CA LEU A 247 3.99 -8.06 11.00
C LEU A 247 3.79 -6.60 10.63
N ARG A 248 2.93 -6.34 9.66
CA ARG A 248 2.62 -4.98 9.19
C ARG A 248 1.13 -4.76 9.17
N VAL A 249 0.69 -3.62 9.64
CA VAL A 249 -0.69 -3.17 9.57
C VAL A 249 -0.70 -1.75 9.03
N ASP A 250 -1.53 -1.52 8.03
CA ASP A 250 -1.71 -0.20 7.43
C ASP A 250 -3.19 0.18 7.48
N ALA A 251 -3.46 1.41 7.78
CA ALA A 251 -4.78 2.00 7.67
C ALA A 251 -4.66 3.36 6.98
N SER A 252 -5.52 3.61 6.02
CA SER A 252 -5.61 4.91 5.39
C SER A 252 -7.05 5.36 5.22
N THR A 253 -7.26 6.66 5.25
CA THR A 253 -8.55 7.27 4.95
C THR A 253 -8.35 8.57 4.21
N GLY A 254 -9.28 8.88 3.31
CA GLY A 254 -9.32 10.16 2.62
C GLY A 254 -10.73 10.73 2.64
N LEU A 255 -10.84 12.05 2.73
CA LEU A 255 -12.11 12.77 2.63
C LEU A 255 -11.97 13.93 1.66
N SER A 256 -12.78 13.94 0.61
CA SER A 256 -12.83 15.03 -0.38
C SER A 256 -13.49 16.26 0.25
N LEU A 257 -12.72 17.33 0.43
CA LEU A 257 -13.24 18.61 0.93
C LEU A 257 -13.97 19.37 -0.18
N THR A 258 -13.43 19.29 -1.39
CA THR A 258 -13.97 19.85 -2.63
C THR A 258 -13.69 18.86 -3.79
N PRO A 259 -14.20 19.08 -5.01
CA PRO A 259 -13.83 18.24 -6.16
C PRO A 259 -12.34 18.17 -6.45
N SER A 260 -11.57 19.19 -6.05
CA SER A 260 -10.12 19.27 -6.31
C SER A 260 -9.24 19.00 -5.09
N TRP A 261 -9.79 18.95 -3.88
CA TRP A 261 -9.01 18.80 -2.66
C TRP A 261 -9.46 17.61 -1.82
N LEU A 262 -8.51 16.74 -1.51
CA LEU A 262 -8.67 15.59 -0.63
C LEU A 262 -7.71 15.71 0.56
N VAL A 263 -8.20 15.46 1.76
CA VAL A 263 -7.36 15.30 2.96
C VAL A 263 -7.18 13.80 3.21
N LEU A 264 -5.94 13.40 3.56
CA LEU A 264 -5.56 12.01 3.80
C LEU A 264 -4.92 11.85 5.16
N GLY A 265 -5.28 10.76 5.83
CA GLY A 265 -4.63 10.28 7.04
C GLY A 265 -4.17 8.84 6.83
N GLU A 266 -2.94 8.53 7.24
CA GLU A 266 -2.35 7.20 7.12
C GLU A 266 -1.70 6.79 8.44
N LEU A 267 -1.89 5.55 8.82
CA LEU A 267 -1.24 4.86 9.93
C LEU A 267 -0.50 3.66 9.37
N ASN A 268 0.78 3.55 9.68
CA ASN A 268 1.58 2.37 9.37
C ASN A 268 2.16 1.81 10.67
N VAL A 269 1.97 0.52 10.89
CA VAL A 269 2.51 -0.21 12.04
C VAL A 269 3.38 -1.35 11.53
N ILE A 270 4.58 -1.44 12.06
CA ILE A 270 5.52 -2.54 11.83
C ILE A 270 5.88 -3.11 13.20
N GLN A 271 5.82 -4.42 13.32
CA GLN A 271 6.25 -5.14 14.52
C GLN A 271 7.22 -6.25 14.12
N GLY A 272 8.45 -6.18 14.65
CA GLY A 272 9.45 -7.22 14.49
C GLY A 272 9.11 -8.45 15.34
N LEU A 273 9.26 -9.65 14.76
CA LEU A 273 8.89 -10.92 15.42
C LEU A 273 10.00 -11.50 16.29
N GLY A 274 11.18 -10.91 16.32
CA GLY A 274 12.29 -11.35 17.15
C GLY A 274 12.93 -12.68 16.73
N ASN A 275 12.66 -13.18 15.53
CA ASN A 275 13.09 -14.48 15.05
C ASN A 275 14.30 -14.44 14.08
N GLY A 276 14.91 -13.26 13.87
CA GLY A 276 16.13 -13.12 13.07
C GLY A 276 17.33 -13.76 13.78
N ARG A 277 18.33 -14.23 13.02
CA ARG A 277 19.54 -14.83 13.60
C ARG A 277 20.42 -13.82 14.34
N ASN A 278 20.37 -12.57 13.95
CA ASN A 278 21.13 -11.47 14.52
C ASN A 278 20.14 -10.46 15.12
N ASN A 279 19.31 -10.89 16.08
CA ASN A 279 18.52 -9.96 16.87
C ASN A 279 19.48 -9.05 17.63
N PHE A 280 19.74 -7.91 17.06
CA PHE A 280 20.56 -6.90 17.64
C PHE A 280 19.66 -5.75 18.10
N ASP A 281 19.51 -5.68 19.39
CA ASP A 281 19.05 -4.47 20.03
C ASP A 281 20.16 -3.45 19.88
N VAL A 282 19.87 -2.27 19.34
CA VAL A 282 20.86 -1.21 19.30
C VAL A 282 21.10 -0.78 20.74
N PRO A 283 22.14 -1.30 21.40
CA PRO A 283 22.40 -0.90 22.79
C PRO A 283 22.74 0.56 22.75
N GLY A 284 22.06 1.31 23.55
CA GLY A 284 22.48 2.65 23.86
C GLY A 284 23.91 2.73 24.42
N SER A 285 24.71 1.67 24.57
CA SER A 285 25.82 1.72 25.49
C SER A 285 27.16 1.11 25.04
N ALA A 286 27.22 0.27 24.08
CA ALA A 286 28.50 -0.37 23.81
C ALA A 286 29.31 0.39 22.76
N GLY A 287 30.15 1.32 23.15
CA GLY A 287 31.45 1.69 22.56
C GLY A 287 31.67 1.69 21.05
N GLY A 288 30.66 1.50 20.24
CA GLY A 288 30.72 1.54 18.79
C GLY A 288 29.53 2.33 18.28
N VAL A 289 29.79 3.45 17.63
CA VAL A 289 28.78 4.27 16.99
C VAL A 289 28.17 3.44 15.85
N SER A 290 27.02 2.82 16.09
CA SER A 290 26.26 2.17 15.03
C SER A 290 25.30 3.19 14.44
N PHE A 291 25.60 3.67 13.24
CA PHE A 291 24.73 4.62 12.50
C PHE A 291 23.65 3.88 11.72
N VAL A 292 22.77 3.20 12.42
CA VAL A 292 21.67 2.49 11.78
C VAL A 292 20.38 3.26 12.06
N ALA A 293 19.61 3.51 11.01
CA ALA A 293 18.29 4.13 11.14
C ALA A 293 17.26 3.21 11.82
N THR A 294 17.51 1.89 11.79
CA THR A 294 16.67 0.86 12.42
C THR A 294 17.55 -0.32 12.87
N GLY A 295 17.17 -0.98 13.96
CA GLY A 295 17.75 -2.27 14.35
C GLY A 295 17.30 -3.42 13.45
N THR A 296 17.91 -4.58 13.58
CA THR A 296 17.51 -5.80 12.86
C THR A 296 16.20 -6.41 13.37
N ASN A 297 15.78 -6.01 14.56
CA ASN A 297 14.48 -6.32 15.17
C ASN A 297 13.91 -5.02 15.75
N TYR A 298 13.02 -4.37 15.01
CA TYR A 298 12.45 -3.08 15.37
C TYR A 298 10.93 -3.06 15.30
N ASP A 299 10.33 -2.14 16.04
CA ASP A 299 8.92 -1.80 15.94
C ASP A 299 8.80 -0.33 15.52
N LEU A 300 7.79 -0.02 14.74
CA LEU A 300 7.53 1.33 14.28
C LEU A 300 6.03 1.57 14.09
N THR A 301 5.54 2.64 14.71
CA THR A 301 4.22 3.20 14.38
C THR A 301 4.42 4.60 13.83
N LYS A 302 3.95 4.82 12.61
CA LYS A 302 4.08 6.07 11.89
C LYS A 302 2.71 6.62 11.50
N LEU A 303 2.47 7.89 11.76
CA LEU A 303 1.33 8.66 11.28
C LEU A 303 1.76 9.55 10.12
N GLN A 304 0.90 9.70 9.13
CA GLN A 304 1.06 10.63 8.03
C GLN A 304 -0.24 11.39 7.82
N LEU A 305 -0.13 12.71 7.69
CA LEU A 305 -1.25 13.60 7.33
C LEU A 305 -0.85 14.39 6.10
N SER A 306 -1.78 14.51 5.14
CA SER A 306 -1.49 15.20 3.89
C SER A 306 -2.75 15.76 3.22
N THR A 307 -2.54 16.62 2.25
CA THR A 307 -3.57 17.08 1.31
C THR A 307 -3.15 16.74 -0.11
N LEU A 308 -4.10 16.35 -0.93
CA LEU A 308 -3.93 16.06 -2.34
C LEU A 308 -4.77 17.05 -3.15
N TYR A 309 -4.14 17.75 -4.07
CA TYR A 309 -4.78 18.65 -5.02
C TYR A 309 -4.83 18.01 -6.41
N THR A 310 -6.00 17.94 -7.01
CA THR A 310 -6.21 17.50 -8.39
C THR A 310 -6.28 18.72 -9.31
N ALA A 311 -5.31 18.87 -10.18
CA ALA A 311 -5.26 19.94 -11.16
C ALA A 311 -6.27 19.71 -12.32
N PRO A 312 -6.72 20.75 -13.03
CA PRO A 312 -7.66 20.60 -14.14
C PRO A 312 -7.21 19.64 -15.25
N GLY A 313 -5.89 19.43 -15.41
CA GLY A 313 -5.32 18.47 -16.36
C GLY A 313 -5.20 17.02 -15.83
N GLY A 314 -5.75 16.71 -14.65
CA GLY A 314 -5.78 15.36 -14.08
C GLY A 314 -4.53 14.98 -13.28
N SER A 315 -3.42 15.74 -13.37
CA SER A 315 -2.27 15.50 -12.47
C SER A 315 -2.63 15.85 -11.03
N GLN A 316 -2.06 15.09 -10.08
CA GLN A 316 -2.34 15.30 -8.67
C GLN A 316 -1.05 15.65 -7.91
N TRP A 317 -1.16 16.55 -6.97
CA TRP A 317 -0.04 17.04 -6.15
C TRP A 317 -0.37 16.87 -4.70
N GLN A 318 0.51 16.21 -3.96
CA GLN A 318 0.34 15.93 -2.54
C GLN A 318 1.42 16.64 -1.73
N VAL A 319 1.03 17.21 -0.61
CA VAL A 319 1.95 17.74 0.39
C VAL A 319 1.51 17.23 1.76
N GLY A 320 2.46 16.84 2.57
CA GLY A 320 2.15 16.28 3.88
C GLY A 320 3.34 16.23 4.82
N TYR A 321 3.08 15.65 5.97
CA TYR A 321 4.05 15.41 7.02
C TYR A 321 3.89 14.01 7.57
N GLN A 322 5.00 13.30 7.79
CA GLN A 322 5.00 12.01 8.45
C GLN A 322 5.79 12.06 9.75
N GLN A 323 5.33 11.33 10.77
CA GLN A 323 5.93 11.28 12.09
C GLN A 323 5.90 9.87 12.66
N PRO A 324 7.06 9.27 12.97
CA PRO A 324 7.13 8.15 13.88
C PRO A 324 6.64 8.58 15.28
N VAL A 325 5.62 7.91 15.79
CA VAL A 325 4.96 8.25 17.06
C VAL A 325 5.25 7.24 18.15
N MET A 326 5.54 6.00 17.78
CA MET A 326 5.96 4.92 18.68
C MET A 326 6.96 4.04 17.94
N GLY A 327 7.83 3.38 18.69
CA GLY A 327 8.81 2.47 18.09
C GLY A 327 9.65 1.74 19.13
N ARG A 328 10.52 0.89 18.64
CA ARG A 328 11.57 0.19 19.37
C ARG A 328 12.74 -0.02 18.41
N ASN A 329 13.95 0.25 18.85
CA ASN A 329 15.17 0.11 18.03
C ASN A 329 15.10 0.85 16.67
N THR A 330 14.50 2.03 16.63
CA THR A 330 14.30 2.77 15.38
C THR A 330 14.33 4.28 15.57
N GLY A 331 14.61 5.01 14.49
CA GLY A 331 14.62 6.47 14.48
C GLY A 331 13.23 7.08 14.70
N ALA A 332 13.19 8.21 15.44
CA ALA A 332 11.97 8.96 15.70
C ALA A 332 11.89 10.27 14.89
N ALA A 333 12.75 10.44 13.88
CA ALA A 333 12.76 11.62 13.03
C ALA A 333 11.57 11.60 12.07
N GLY A 334 10.77 12.65 12.07
CA GLY A 334 9.72 12.91 11.12
C GLY A 334 10.10 13.95 10.09
N GLY A 335 9.19 14.24 9.15
CA GLY A 335 9.46 15.30 8.21
C GLY A 335 8.39 15.50 7.13
N PRO A 336 8.50 16.65 6.42
CA PRO A 336 7.61 16.96 5.30
C PRO A 336 7.92 16.11 4.08
N PHE A 337 6.91 15.95 3.25
CA PHE A 337 7.05 15.37 1.93
C PHE A 337 6.17 16.07 0.90
N VAL A 338 6.57 15.93 -0.36
CA VAL A 338 5.78 16.30 -1.53
C VAL A 338 5.69 15.10 -2.46
N ALA A 339 4.57 14.95 -3.17
CA ALA A 339 4.44 13.92 -4.19
C ALA A 339 3.64 14.43 -5.39
N ALA A 340 3.92 13.84 -6.54
CA ALA A 340 3.16 14.06 -7.76
C ALA A 340 2.67 12.70 -8.29
N TRP A 341 1.42 12.68 -8.78
CA TRP A 341 0.72 11.48 -9.21
C TRP A 341 0.24 11.65 -10.65
N TRP A 342 0.45 10.65 -11.45
CA TRP A 342 0.01 10.60 -12.85
C TRP A 342 -0.69 9.28 -13.11
N ARG A 343 -1.73 9.34 -13.93
CA ARG A 343 -2.42 8.17 -14.45
C ARG A 343 -2.40 8.24 -15.99
N PHE A 344 -2.09 7.12 -16.59
CA PHE A 344 -1.96 6.96 -18.03
C PHE A 344 -2.89 5.85 -18.52
#